data_236fc940df33c7c79f7e6aeea1463c30
#
_entry.id   236fc940df33c7c79f7e6aeea1463c30
#
_cell.length_a   1.000
_cell.length_b   1.000
_cell.length_c   1.000
_cell.angle_alpha   90.00
_cell.angle_beta   90.00
_cell.angle_gamma   90.00
#
_symmetry.space_group_name_H-M   'P 1'
#
loop_
_entity.id
_entity.type
_entity.pdbx_description
1 polymer ?
#
loop_
_entity_poly.entity_id
_entity_poly.type
_entity_poly.pdbx_seq_one_letter_code
_entity_poly.pdbx_strand_id
1 'polypeptide(L)'
;MGLREVYDQTLKLDHLIAEYDHMNRDLFIETLQEMLDEREALLKELTEHFSDSDRELGHQIEGINQRIDQGLQAIKQEIANDMNAFRHRKRTVNRYRNPYSGPTKDGMFLDKRE
;
A
#
# COMPACT_ATOMS: atom_id res chain seq x y z
N MET A 1 -10.43 5.62 -25.99
CA MET A 1 -10.14 5.42 -24.63
C MET A 1 -11.37 5.47 -23.85
N GLY A 2 -11.60 4.49 -23.11
CA GLY A 2 -12.85 4.44 -22.46
C GLY A 2 -12.81 3.77 -21.11
N LEU A 3 -14.00 3.64 -20.56
CA LEU A 3 -14.19 3.04 -19.26
C LEU A 3 -13.75 1.59 -19.24
N ARG A 4 -13.79 0.94 -20.40
CA ARG A 4 -13.36 -0.46 -20.48
C ARG A 4 -11.89 -0.62 -20.11
N GLU A 5 -11.06 0.33 -20.51
CA GLU A 5 -9.66 0.27 -20.17
C GLU A 5 -9.44 0.47 -18.67
N VAL A 6 -10.24 1.37 -18.08
CA VAL A 6 -10.21 1.55 -16.64
C VAL A 6 -10.64 0.27 -15.94
N TYR A 7 -11.66 -0.38 -16.46
CA TYR A 7 -12.13 -1.65 -15.91
C TYR A 7 -11.03 -2.71 -15.95
N ASP A 8 -10.37 -2.85 -17.10
CA ASP A 8 -9.30 -3.82 -17.24
C ASP A 8 -8.15 -3.53 -16.27
N GLN A 9 -7.81 -2.26 -16.13
CA GLN A 9 -6.74 -1.88 -15.21
C GLN A 9 -7.14 -2.14 -13.77
N THR A 10 -8.41 -1.91 -13.45
CA THR A 10 -8.92 -2.16 -12.11
C THR A 10 -8.87 -3.66 -11.79
N LEU A 11 -9.18 -4.51 -12.76
CA LEU A 11 -9.06 -5.95 -12.56
C LEU A 11 -7.62 -6.36 -12.31
N LYS A 12 -6.68 -5.76 -13.01
CA LYS A 12 -5.27 -6.04 -12.79
C LYS A 12 -4.82 -5.66 -11.39
N LEU A 13 -5.29 -4.51 -10.91
CA LEU A 13 -4.99 -4.09 -9.55
C LEU A 13 -5.55 -5.07 -8.53
N ASP A 14 -6.80 -5.47 -8.71
CA ASP A 14 -7.43 -6.41 -7.82
C ASP A 14 -6.65 -7.71 -7.78
N HIS A 15 -6.21 -8.17 -8.94
CA HIS A 15 -5.45 -9.40 -9.04
C HIS A 15 -4.09 -9.28 -8.35
N LEU A 16 -3.42 -8.17 -8.56
CA LEU A 16 -2.13 -7.92 -7.93
C LEU A 16 -2.25 -7.96 -6.40
N ILE A 17 -3.30 -7.33 -5.88
CA ILE A 17 -3.50 -7.28 -4.44
C ILE A 17 -3.84 -8.66 -3.90
N ALA A 18 -4.64 -9.43 -4.64
CA ALA A 18 -5.01 -10.77 -4.21
C ALA A 18 -3.80 -11.71 -4.17
N GLU A 19 -2.79 -11.43 -4.98
CA GLU A 19 -1.58 -12.24 -5.02
C GLU A 19 -0.45 -11.66 -4.20
N TYR A 20 -0.74 -10.69 -3.37
CA TYR A 20 0.28 -10.07 -2.54
C TYR A 20 1.06 -11.10 -1.72
N ASP A 21 2.38 -10.97 -1.74
CA ASP A 21 3.28 -11.84 -0.99
C ASP A 21 4.26 -10.94 -0.26
N HIS A 22 4.23 -10.97 1.06
CA HIS A 22 5.07 -10.07 1.84
C HIS A 22 6.56 -10.34 1.62
N MET A 23 6.92 -11.51 1.11
CA MET A 23 8.31 -11.81 0.79
C MET A 23 8.81 -10.97 -0.38
N ASN A 24 7.90 -10.57 -1.26
CA ASN A 24 8.22 -9.73 -2.42
C ASN A 24 7.59 -8.35 -2.29
N ARG A 25 7.59 -7.83 -1.08
CA ARG A 25 6.91 -6.57 -0.79
C ARG A 25 7.41 -5.41 -1.63
N ASP A 26 8.73 -5.29 -1.80
CA ASP A 26 9.30 -4.17 -2.55
C ASP A 26 8.84 -4.21 -4.01
N LEU A 27 8.87 -5.38 -4.61
CA LEU A 27 8.41 -5.52 -5.98
C LEU A 27 6.91 -5.23 -6.08
N PHE A 28 6.15 -5.69 -5.10
CA PHE A 28 4.72 -5.42 -5.07
C PHE A 28 4.45 -3.92 -5.05
N ILE A 29 5.16 -3.19 -4.19
CA ILE A 29 4.95 -1.74 -4.06
C ILE A 29 5.29 -1.02 -5.36
N GLU A 30 6.39 -1.41 -5.99
CA GLU A 30 6.78 -0.83 -7.28
C GLU A 30 5.71 -1.07 -8.33
N THR A 31 5.25 -2.31 -8.45
CA THR A 31 4.26 -2.67 -9.44
C THR A 31 2.94 -1.96 -9.17
N LEU A 32 2.57 -1.88 -7.90
CA LEU A 32 1.36 -1.19 -7.49
C LEU A 32 1.40 0.27 -7.90
N GLN A 33 2.54 0.93 -7.65
CA GLN A 33 2.68 2.35 -7.99
C GLN A 33 2.54 2.56 -9.49
N GLU A 34 3.16 1.71 -10.29
CA GLU A 34 3.06 1.80 -11.73
C GLU A 34 1.62 1.64 -12.20
N MET A 35 0.92 0.66 -11.63
CA MET A 35 -0.47 0.42 -12.03
C MET A 35 -1.38 1.56 -11.61
N LEU A 36 -1.16 2.14 -10.44
CA LEU A 36 -1.95 3.27 -9.99
C LEU A 36 -1.73 4.49 -10.88
N ASP A 37 -0.48 4.71 -11.30
CA ASP A 37 -0.17 5.81 -12.18
C ASP A 37 -0.83 5.62 -13.55
N GLU A 38 -0.79 4.41 -14.09
CA GLU A 38 -1.45 4.12 -15.35
C GLU A 38 -2.95 4.33 -15.26
N ARG A 39 -3.54 3.88 -14.16
CA ARG A 39 -4.98 4.03 -13.98
C ARG A 39 -5.36 5.50 -13.87
N GLU A 40 -4.56 6.28 -13.17
CA GLU A 40 -4.83 7.70 -13.06
C GLU A 40 -4.79 8.38 -14.42
N ALA A 41 -3.83 8.02 -15.27
CA ALA A 41 -3.75 8.54 -16.61
C ALA A 41 -4.99 8.19 -17.43
N LEU A 42 -5.45 6.95 -17.31
CA LEU A 42 -6.65 6.52 -18.00
C LEU A 42 -7.87 7.30 -17.53
N LEU A 43 -7.97 7.52 -16.23
CA LEU A 43 -9.11 8.25 -15.68
C LEU A 43 -9.14 9.69 -16.19
N LYS A 44 -7.98 10.29 -16.38
CA LYS A 44 -7.91 11.65 -16.87
C LYS A 44 -8.36 11.76 -18.33
N GLU A 45 -8.27 10.65 -19.06
CA GLU A 45 -8.65 10.64 -20.46
C GLU A 45 -10.11 10.31 -20.69
N LEU A 46 -10.84 9.99 -19.63
CA LEU A 46 -12.25 9.65 -19.79
C LEU A 46 -13.05 10.87 -20.22
N THR A 47 -14.00 10.64 -21.12
CA THR A 47 -14.95 11.65 -21.50
C THR A 47 -16.10 11.65 -20.50
N GLU A 48 -16.92 12.69 -20.54
CA GLU A 48 -18.02 12.80 -19.60
C GLU A 48 -19.29 12.14 -20.09
N HIS A 49 -19.27 11.60 -21.30
CA HIS A 49 -20.47 10.96 -21.85
C HIS A 49 -20.36 9.46 -21.71
N PHE A 50 -21.29 8.89 -20.96
CA PHE A 50 -21.30 7.47 -20.74
C PHE A 50 -22.61 6.88 -21.21
N SER A 51 -22.54 5.76 -21.88
CA SER A 51 -23.72 5.01 -22.28
C SER A 51 -24.25 4.21 -21.10
N ASP A 52 -25.38 3.51 -21.32
CA ASP A 52 -25.92 2.66 -20.28
C ASP A 52 -24.97 1.52 -19.94
N SER A 53 -24.31 0.95 -20.95
CA SER A 53 -23.34 -0.10 -20.68
C SER A 53 -22.13 0.45 -19.93
N ASP A 54 -21.77 1.71 -20.16
CA ASP A 54 -20.70 2.32 -19.39
C ASP A 54 -21.07 2.47 -17.91
N ARG A 55 -22.33 2.77 -17.64
CA ARG A 55 -22.80 2.87 -16.26
C ARG A 55 -22.73 1.53 -15.55
N GLU A 56 -23.12 0.49 -16.26
CA GLU A 56 -23.03 -0.85 -15.70
C GLU A 56 -21.59 -1.19 -15.39
N LEU A 57 -20.70 -0.88 -16.31
CA LEU A 57 -19.27 -1.11 -16.13
C LEU A 57 -18.75 -0.30 -14.95
N GLY A 58 -19.23 0.94 -14.82
CA GLY A 58 -18.84 1.79 -13.69
C GLY A 58 -19.24 1.20 -12.35
N HIS A 59 -20.43 0.60 -12.29
CA HIS A 59 -20.86 -0.06 -11.05
C HIS A 59 -19.96 -1.25 -10.72
N GLN A 60 -19.55 -2.01 -11.73
CA GLN A 60 -18.64 -3.12 -11.51
C GLN A 60 -17.28 -2.63 -11.02
N ILE A 61 -16.79 -1.55 -11.61
CA ILE A 61 -15.53 -0.96 -11.18
C ILE A 61 -15.61 -0.52 -9.73
N GLU A 62 -16.72 0.10 -9.35
CA GLU A 62 -16.91 0.58 -7.99
C GLU A 62 -16.85 -0.57 -6.99
N GLY A 63 -17.50 -1.69 -7.31
CA GLY A 63 -17.46 -2.86 -6.45
C GLY A 63 -16.06 -3.41 -6.30
N ILE A 64 -15.32 -3.47 -7.41
CA ILE A 64 -13.94 -3.96 -7.37
C ILE A 64 -13.06 -2.99 -6.60
N ASN A 65 -13.29 -1.68 -6.76
CA ASN A 65 -12.52 -0.68 -6.01
C ASN A 65 -12.67 -0.85 -4.50
N GLN A 66 -13.87 -1.18 -4.03
CA GLN A 66 -14.07 -1.41 -2.61
C GLN A 66 -13.23 -2.58 -2.13
N ARG A 67 -13.16 -3.64 -2.93
CA ARG A 67 -12.35 -4.79 -2.59
C ARG A 67 -10.86 -4.42 -2.60
N ILE A 68 -10.45 -3.61 -3.57
CA ILE A 68 -9.08 -3.13 -3.65
C ILE A 68 -8.73 -2.31 -2.41
N ASP A 69 -9.61 -1.40 -2.01
CA ASP A 69 -9.36 -0.57 -0.83
C ASP A 69 -9.20 -1.41 0.42
N GLN A 70 -10.05 -2.42 0.59
CA GLN A 70 -9.97 -3.30 1.73
C GLN A 70 -8.65 -4.06 1.74
N GLY A 71 -8.24 -4.57 0.57
CA GLY A 71 -6.97 -5.27 0.45
C GLY A 71 -5.78 -4.38 0.75
N LEU A 72 -5.80 -3.16 0.24
CA LEU A 72 -4.72 -2.21 0.49
C LEU A 72 -4.64 -1.82 1.95
N GLN A 73 -5.78 -1.66 2.62
CA GLN A 73 -5.79 -1.35 4.04
C GLN A 73 -5.16 -2.49 4.84
N ALA A 74 -5.48 -3.73 4.49
CA ALA A 74 -4.91 -4.88 5.17
C ALA A 74 -3.40 -4.94 4.99
N ILE A 75 -2.93 -4.70 3.77
CA ILE A 75 -1.50 -4.72 3.48
C ILE A 75 -0.79 -3.57 4.20
N LYS A 76 -1.40 -2.40 4.20
CA LYS A 76 -0.86 -1.23 4.89
C LYS A 76 -0.71 -1.52 6.37
N GLN A 77 -1.70 -2.17 6.96
CA GLN A 77 -1.67 -2.53 8.37
C GLN A 77 -0.55 -3.53 8.65
N GLU A 78 -0.38 -4.48 7.76
CA GLU A 78 0.69 -5.47 7.90
C GLU A 78 2.05 -4.79 7.89
N ILE A 79 2.26 -3.86 6.95
CA ILE A 79 3.53 -3.15 6.86
C ILE A 79 3.77 -2.33 8.13
N ALA A 80 2.75 -1.64 8.62
CA ALA A 80 2.88 -0.85 9.83
C ALA A 80 3.24 -1.73 11.02
N ASN A 81 2.61 -2.90 11.12
CA ASN A 81 2.89 -3.82 12.21
C ASN A 81 4.32 -4.33 12.15
N ASP A 82 4.80 -4.65 10.94
CA ASP A 82 6.16 -5.12 10.77
C ASP A 82 7.18 -4.04 11.15
N MET A 83 6.91 -2.81 10.76
CA MET A 83 7.81 -1.71 11.09
C MET A 83 7.86 -1.47 12.60
N ASN A 84 6.71 -1.55 13.25
CA ASN A 84 6.67 -1.40 14.70
C ASN A 84 7.42 -2.53 15.40
N ALA A 85 7.26 -3.74 14.92
CA ALA A 85 7.96 -4.89 15.48
C ALA A 85 9.47 -4.73 15.28
N PHE A 86 9.88 -4.26 14.11
CA PHE A 86 11.29 -4.03 13.83
C PHE A 86 11.88 -2.98 14.78
N ARG A 87 11.18 -1.89 14.97
CA ARG A 87 11.65 -0.85 15.88
C ARG A 87 11.79 -1.37 17.30
N HIS A 88 10.83 -2.17 17.71
CA HIS A 88 10.86 -2.74 19.05
C HIS A 88 12.08 -3.66 19.22
N ARG A 89 12.33 -4.52 18.26
CA ARG A 89 13.47 -5.41 18.31
C ARG A 89 14.79 -4.63 18.33
N LYS A 90 14.86 -3.58 17.52
CA LYS A 90 16.07 -2.76 17.46
C LYS A 90 16.36 -2.12 18.81
N ARG A 91 15.34 -1.60 19.46
CA ARG A 91 15.49 -0.99 20.77
C ARG A 91 15.97 -2.02 21.79
N THR A 92 15.38 -3.20 21.76
CA THR A 92 15.73 -4.25 22.69
C THR A 92 17.18 -4.68 22.50
N VAL A 93 17.61 -4.84 21.26
CA VAL A 93 18.98 -5.22 20.98
C VAL A 93 19.95 -4.16 21.44
N ASN A 94 19.65 -2.90 21.16
CA ASN A 94 20.53 -1.81 21.57
C ASN A 94 20.66 -1.74 23.08
N ARG A 95 19.57 -1.90 23.80
CA ARG A 95 19.58 -1.88 25.24
C ARG A 95 20.41 -3.04 25.79
N TYR A 96 20.29 -4.19 25.18
CA TYR A 96 21.00 -5.37 25.61
C TYR A 96 22.51 -5.22 25.36
N ARG A 97 22.87 -4.61 24.25
CA ARG A 97 24.27 -4.47 23.90
C ARG A 97 25.00 -3.42 24.72
N ASN A 98 24.30 -2.38 25.12
CA ASN A 98 24.90 -1.27 25.84
C ASN A 98 24.17 -1.01 27.14
N PRO A 99 24.32 -1.92 28.09
CA PRO A 99 23.57 -1.80 29.32
C PRO A 99 23.92 -0.58 30.13
N TYR A 100 25.08 -0.08 29.94
CA TYR A 100 25.49 1.07 30.72
C TYR A 100 25.28 2.39 30.05
N SER A 101 24.94 2.37 28.79
CA SER A 101 24.89 3.62 28.09
C SER A 101 23.54 4.27 28.22
N GLY A 102 22.61 3.59 28.55
CA GLY A 102 21.33 4.14 28.53
C GLY A 102 21.19 5.35 29.28
N PRO A 103 21.39 5.40 30.40
CA PRO A 103 20.99 6.49 31.09
C PRO A 103 21.85 7.57 31.04
N THR A 104 22.83 7.39 30.90
CA THR A 104 23.59 8.37 31.03
C THR A 104 23.45 9.20 30.02
N LYS A 105 23.60 9.42 29.59
CA LYS A 105 23.56 10.12 28.78
C LYS A 105 22.80 10.33 28.09
N ASP A 106 22.67 10.25 28.41
CA ASP A 106 22.01 10.50 27.93
C ASP A 106 21.11 10.42 27.80
N GLY A 107 21.17 10.07 28.11
CA GLY A 107 20.26 9.82 28.10
C GLY A 107 19.64 10.41 27.50
N MET A 108 20.05 10.72 27.35
CA MET A 108 19.68 11.11 26.87
C MET A 108 19.33 11.37 25.87
N PHE A 109 19.59 11.52 25.38
CA PHE A 109 19.32 11.88 24.38
C PHE A 109 19.22 11.20 23.38
N LEU A 110 19.49 10.49 23.25
CA LEU A 110 19.45 9.78 22.35
C LEU A 110 18.39 9.18 22.10
N ASP A 111 17.87 8.80 22.67
CA ASP A 111 16.85 8.14 22.53
C ASP A 111 15.81 8.72 22.19
N LYS A 112 15.75 9.57 22.13
CA LYS A 112 14.76 10.08 21.76
C LYS A 112 14.51 10.03 20.51
N ARG A 113 15.00 9.78 19.86
CA ARG A 113 14.75 9.67 18.66
C ARG A 113 14.09 8.86 18.14
N GLU A 114 13.72 8.41 18.24
CA GLU A 114 13.07 7.64 17.84
C GLU A 114 12.39 7.52 17.56
#